data_66145b1be1d1c314a620e2970ac7923e
#
_entry.id   66145b1be1d1c314a620e2970ac7923e
#
_cell.length_a   1.000
_cell.length_b   1.000
_cell.length_c   1.000
_cell.angle_alpha   90.00
_cell.angle_beta   90.00
_cell.angle_gamma   90.00
#
_symmetry.space_group_name_H-M   'P 1'
#
loop_
_entity.id
_entity.type
_entity.pdbx_description
1 polymer ?
#
loop_
_entity_poly.entity_id
_entity_poly.type
_entity_poly.pdbx_seq_one_letter_code
_entity_poly.pdbx_strand_id
1 'polypeptide(L)'
;MLVVPGKGTRPILDRVKTALFDILRPRISGMRLLDLFAGSGSVGIEALSQGAAHCTFIDLGREAIATVKKNLESTGFSGSAVVRQTSALDFLKTTPGPFDLIYIAPPQYKNLWVEAMRVLAARPELLSPPSADGDEEESSGLAIVQIDPREYETLRDLGGLREVRQKRYGNTLLVFYERERAPATE
;
A
#
# COMPACT_ATOMS: atom_id res chain seq x y z
N MET A 1 -14.83 9.69 -13.34
CA MET A 1 -13.42 10.15 -13.45
C MET A 1 -13.00 10.72 -12.09
N LEU A 2 -11.93 10.22 -11.49
CA LEU A 2 -11.47 10.71 -10.18
C LEU A 2 -10.83 12.09 -10.30
N VAL A 3 -11.05 12.94 -9.30
CA VAL A 3 -10.37 14.23 -9.19
C VAL A 3 -8.92 13.98 -8.74
N VAL A 4 -7.97 14.75 -9.28
CA VAL A 4 -6.55 14.68 -8.93
C VAL A 4 -6.19 15.95 -8.15
N PRO A 5 -5.43 15.86 -7.04
CA PRO A 5 -4.94 17.04 -6.33
C PRO A 5 -4.06 17.91 -7.24
N GLY A 6 -3.93 19.20 -6.90
CA GLY A 6 -3.12 20.17 -7.65
C GLY A 6 -1.62 19.84 -7.70
N LYS A 7 -0.79 20.83 -8.02
CA LYS A 7 0.65 20.68 -8.27
C LYS A 7 1.38 19.90 -7.14
N GLY A 8 2.04 18.80 -7.50
CA GLY A 8 2.92 18.03 -6.61
C GLY A 8 2.58 16.54 -6.46
N THR A 9 1.37 16.14 -6.79
CA THR A 9 0.96 14.73 -6.77
C THR A 9 1.05 14.16 -8.19
N ARG A 10 1.90 13.15 -8.39
CA ARG A 10 1.99 12.43 -9.66
C ARG A 10 1.03 11.24 -9.59
N PRO A 11 -0.07 11.25 -10.38
CA PRO A 11 -0.97 10.09 -10.42
C PRO A 11 -0.20 8.86 -10.88
N ILE A 12 -0.56 7.70 -10.34
CA ILE A 12 -0.13 6.44 -10.93
C ILE A 12 -0.57 6.39 -12.38
N LEU A 13 0.34 6.03 -13.29
CA LEU A 13 -0.01 5.89 -14.70
C LEU A 13 -1.05 4.78 -14.85
N ASP A 14 -2.10 4.99 -15.65
CA ASP A 14 -3.20 4.04 -15.78
C ASP A 14 -2.71 2.62 -16.11
N ARG A 15 -1.71 2.48 -16.97
CA ARG A 15 -1.11 1.17 -17.29
C ARG A 15 -0.45 0.49 -16.09
N VAL A 16 0.17 1.26 -15.18
CA VAL A 16 0.82 0.71 -13.96
C VAL A 16 -0.26 0.27 -12.99
N LYS A 17 -1.32 1.09 -12.84
CA LYS A 17 -2.47 0.76 -12.01
C LYS A 17 -3.16 -0.50 -12.52
N THR A 18 -3.44 -0.61 -13.82
CA THR A 18 -4.00 -1.82 -14.42
C THR A 18 -3.13 -3.05 -14.12
N ALA A 19 -1.83 -2.97 -14.37
CA ALA A 19 -0.92 -4.07 -14.11
C ALA A 19 -0.82 -4.45 -12.62
N LEU A 20 -0.88 -3.46 -11.71
CA LEU A 20 -0.95 -3.68 -10.27
C LEU A 20 -2.20 -4.48 -9.90
N PHE A 21 -3.36 -4.07 -10.41
CA PHE A 21 -4.62 -4.72 -10.10
C PHE A 21 -4.78 -6.08 -10.81
N ASP A 22 -4.16 -6.30 -11.96
CA ASP A 22 -4.08 -7.64 -12.57
C ASP A 22 -3.32 -8.63 -11.66
N ILE A 23 -2.27 -8.16 -10.96
CA ILE A 23 -1.54 -8.97 -9.97
C ILE A 23 -2.39 -9.21 -8.71
N LEU A 24 -3.14 -8.19 -8.26
CA LEU A 24 -3.93 -8.27 -7.02
C LEU A 24 -5.28 -8.97 -7.19
N ARG A 25 -5.79 -9.09 -8.42
CA ARG A 25 -7.14 -9.61 -8.72
C ARG A 25 -7.48 -10.92 -8.03
N PRO A 26 -6.58 -11.93 -7.95
CA PRO A 26 -6.91 -13.21 -7.31
C PRO A 26 -7.21 -13.08 -5.81
N ARG A 27 -6.64 -12.07 -5.15
CA ARG A 27 -6.63 -11.95 -3.69
C ARG A 27 -7.31 -10.70 -3.13
N ILE A 28 -7.74 -9.74 -3.95
CA ILE A 28 -8.21 -8.42 -3.49
C ILE A 28 -9.55 -8.46 -2.76
N SER A 29 -10.39 -9.47 -3.05
CA SER A 29 -11.72 -9.59 -2.45
C SER A 29 -11.63 -9.76 -0.94
N GLY A 30 -12.34 -8.90 -0.20
CA GLY A 30 -12.35 -8.93 1.26
C GLY A 30 -11.13 -8.30 1.96
N MET A 31 -10.10 -7.89 1.22
CA MET A 31 -8.87 -7.30 1.79
C MET A 31 -9.12 -6.02 2.58
N ARG A 32 -8.35 -5.84 3.64
CA ARG A 32 -8.16 -4.58 4.36
C ARG A 32 -6.88 -3.90 3.86
N LEU A 33 -7.05 -2.78 3.18
CA LEU A 33 -5.95 -2.07 2.52
C LEU A 33 -5.56 -0.80 3.30
N LEU A 34 -4.27 -0.51 3.34
CA LEU A 34 -3.70 0.77 3.77
C LEU A 34 -3.02 1.46 2.58
N ASP A 35 -3.56 2.59 2.15
CA ASP A 35 -2.96 3.50 1.17
C ASP A 35 -2.19 4.59 1.91
N LEU A 36 -0.87 4.41 2.03
CA LEU A 36 -0.04 5.14 2.99
C LEU A 36 0.35 6.55 2.54
N PHE A 37 0.29 6.83 1.25
CA PHE A 37 0.53 8.14 0.63
C PHE A 37 -0.55 8.37 -0.42
N ALA A 38 -1.79 8.53 0.05
CA ALA A 38 -2.99 8.32 -0.74
C ALA A 38 -3.16 9.28 -1.94
N GLY A 39 -2.64 10.52 -1.86
CA GLY A 39 -2.77 11.50 -2.93
C GLY A 39 -4.24 11.74 -3.34
N SER A 40 -4.64 11.24 -4.50
CA SER A 40 -6.05 11.28 -4.97
C SER A 40 -6.91 10.13 -4.43
N GLY A 41 -6.31 9.13 -3.79
CA GLY A 41 -6.97 7.90 -3.37
C GLY A 41 -7.20 6.89 -4.49
N SER A 42 -6.59 7.09 -5.66
CA SER A 42 -6.95 6.30 -6.85
C SER A 42 -6.66 4.80 -6.72
N VAL A 43 -5.65 4.41 -5.93
CA VAL A 43 -5.32 3.00 -5.71
C VAL A 43 -6.29 2.39 -4.70
N GLY A 44 -6.50 3.03 -3.56
CA GLY A 44 -7.45 2.52 -2.55
C GLY A 44 -8.89 2.46 -3.06
N ILE A 45 -9.34 3.46 -3.83
CA ILE A 45 -10.69 3.47 -4.43
C ILE A 45 -10.83 2.37 -5.49
N GLU A 46 -9.81 2.14 -6.31
CA GLU A 46 -9.80 1.03 -7.25
C GLU A 46 -9.90 -0.32 -6.53
N ALA A 47 -9.14 -0.47 -5.42
CA ALA A 47 -9.22 -1.67 -4.59
C ALA A 47 -10.64 -1.92 -4.07
N LEU A 48 -11.29 -0.89 -3.53
CA LEU A 48 -12.69 -0.97 -3.08
C LEU A 48 -13.63 -1.35 -4.21
N SER A 49 -13.43 -0.81 -5.42
CA SER A 49 -14.25 -1.13 -6.60
C SER A 49 -14.08 -2.58 -7.08
N GLN A 50 -12.96 -3.20 -6.75
CA GLN A 50 -12.65 -4.60 -7.08
C GLN A 50 -12.94 -5.57 -5.92
N GLY A 51 -13.59 -5.10 -4.85
CA GLY A 51 -14.11 -5.95 -3.78
C GLY A 51 -13.28 -5.96 -2.49
N ALA A 52 -12.29 -5.07 -2.32
CA ALA A 52 -11.67 -4.90 -1.02
C ALA A 52 -12.72 -4.49 0.03
N ALA A 53 -12.64 -5.07 1.23
CA ALA A 53 -13.62 -4.82 2.29
C ALA A 53 -13.46 -3.41 2.88
N HIS A 54 -12.24 -2.93 2.99
CA HIS A 54 -11.96 -1.64 3.64
C HIS A 54 -10.65 -1.03 3.14
N CYS A 55 -10.62 0.30 3.05
CA CYS A 55 -9.38 1.03 2.78
C CYS A 55 -9.16 2.17 3.76
N THR A 56 -7.97 2.21 4.36
CA THR A 56 -7.49 3.34 5.17
C THR A 56 -6.56 4.20 4.31
N PHE A 57 -6.93 5.47 4.13
CA PHE A 57 -6.18 6.45 3.35
C PHE A 57 -5.43 7.39 4.27
N ILE A 58 -4.13 7.47 4.09
CA ILE A 58 -3.25 8.36 4.85
C ILE A 58 -2.57 9.32 3.89
N ASP A 59 -2.61 10.60 4.22
CA ASP A 59 -1.83 11.64 3.55
C ASP A 59 -1.59 12.79 4.51
N LEU A 60 -0.47 13.50 4.34
CA LEU A 60 -0.15 14.69 5.13
C LEU A 60 -0.82 15.94 4.53
N GLY A 61 -1.06 15.95 3.22
CA GLY A 61 -1.57 17.08 2.46
C GLY A 61 -3.07 17.30 2.66
N ARG A 62 -3.47 18.48 3.14
CA ARG A 62 -4.89 18.86 3.31
C ARG A 62 -5.68 18.74 2.00
N GLU A 63 -5.07 19.14 0.89
CA GLU A 63 -5.69 19.07 -0.44
C GLU A 63 -5.89 17.62 -0.89
N ALA A 64 -4.90 16.74 -0.65
CA ALA A 64 -5.01 15.31 -0.92
C ALA A 64 -6.17 14.69 -0.14
N ILE A 65 -6.24 14.95 1.16
CA ILE A 65 -7.34 14.45 2.02
C ILE A 65 -8.70 14.93 1.54
N ALA A 66 -8.84 16.20 1.18
CA ALA A 66 -10.10 16.72 0.63
C ALA A 66 -10.46 16.03 -0.70
N THR A 67 -9.47 15.77 -1.55
CA THR A 67 -9.64 15.08 -2.83
C THR A 67 -10.07 13.62 -2.63
N VAL A 68 -9.42 12.89 -1.72
CA VAL A 68 -9.81 11.51 -1.38
C VAL A 68 -11.27 11.46 -0.92
N LYS A 69 -11.67 12.33 0.01
CA LYS A 69 -13.06 12.38 0.50
C LYS A 69 -14.06 12.63 -0.62
N LYS A 70 -13.80 13.62 -1.48
CA LYS A 70 -14.65 13.92 -2.64
C LYS A 70 -14.76 12.74 -3.60
N ASN A 71 -13.65 12.07 -3.87
CA ASN A 71 -13.63 10.89 -4.74
C ASN A 71 -14.40 9.71 -4.12
N LEU A 72 -14.28 9.47 -2.81
CA LEU A 72 -15.04 8.45 -2.09
C LEU A 72 -16.55 8.72 -2.12
N GLU A 73 -16.97 9.97 -1.93
CA GLU A 73 -18.38 10.39 -2.05
C GLU A 73 -18.89 10.13 -3.46
N SER A 74 -18.15 10.56 -4.49
CA SER A 74 -18.57 10.41 -5.89
C SER A 74 -18.63 8.98 -6.38
N THR A 75 -17.91 8.06 -5.73
CA THR A 75 -17.86 6.63 -6.07
C THR A 75 -18.72 5.76 -5.15
N GLY A 76 -19.30 6.35 -4.09
CA GLY A 76 -20.16 5.63 -3.14
C GLY A 76 -19.41 4.76 -2.11
N PHE A 77 -18.08 4.90 -1.97
CA PHE A 77 -17.27 4.07 -1.08
C PHE A 77 -16.97 4.69 0.29
N SER A 78 -17.60 5.81 0.65
CA SER A 78 -17.35 6.50 1.93
C SER A 78 -17.57 5.58 3.15
N GLY A 79 -18.51 4.65 3.08
CA GLY A 79 -18.82 3.70 4.17
C GLY A 79 -17.76 2.60 4.38
N SER A 80 -16.91 2.35 3.36
CA SER A 80 -15.85 1.34 3.39
C SER A 80 -14.46 1.95 3.54
N ALA A 81 -14.39 3.21 3.99
CA ALA A 81 -13.12 3.94 4.02
C ALA A 81 -12.91 4.73 5.31
N VAL A 82 -11.67 4.78 5.75
CA VAL A 82 -11.18 5.72 6.77
C VAL A 82 -10.15 6.64 6.13
N VAL A 83 -10.30 7.96 6.34
CA VAL A 83 -9.38 8.97 5.80
C VAL A 83 -8.76 9.75 6.96
N ARG A 84 -7.42 9.77 7.04
CA ARG A 84 -6.66 10.44 8.11
C ARG A 84 -5.65 11.41 7.53
N GLN A 85 -5.65 12.65 8.02
CA GLN A 85 -4.60 13.61 7.74
C GLN A 85 -3.51 13.47 8.81
N THR A 86 -2.45 12.75 8.48
CA THR A 86 -1.32 12.52 9.38
C THR A 86 -0.08 12.11 8.58
N SER A 87 1.08 12.14 9.23
CA SER A 87 2.30 11.57 8.68
C SER A 87 2.17 10.05 8.51
N ALA A 88 2.59 9.54 7.37
CA ALA A 88 2.62 8.11 7.08
C ALA A 88 3.42 7.31 8.13
N LEU A 89 4.60 7.83 8.50
CA LEU A 89 5.48 7.17 9.47
C LEU A 89 4.89 7.18 10.88
N ASP A 90 4.25 8.28 11.30
CA ASP A 90 3.63 8.37 12.62
C ASP A 90 2.41 7.46 12.69
N PHE A 91 1.64 7.37 11.61
CA PHE A 91 0.52 6.43 11.52
C PHE A 91 1.00 4.98 11.65
N LEU A 92 2.03 4.57 10.89
CA LEU A 92 2.59 3.22 10.98
C LEU A 92 3.08 2.87 12.39
N LYS A 93 3.67 3.83 13.12
CA LYS A 93 4.16 3.61 14.49
C LYS A 93 3.05 3.33 15.50
N THR A 94 1.83 3.82 15.27
CA THR A 94 0.74 3.84 16.26
C THR A 94 -0.48 3.03 15.89
N THR A 95 -0.67 2.71 14.60
CA THR A 95 -1.84 1.93 14.15
C THR A 95 -1.80 0.49 14.66
N PRO A 96 -2.95 -0.11 15.03
CA PRO A 96 -2.96 -1.49 15.54
C PRO A 96 -2.76 -2.57 14.45
N GLY A 97 -3.03 -2.28 13.17
CA GLY A 97 -3.04 -3.32 12.13
C GLY A 97 -4.04 -4.47 12.42
N PRO A 98 -3.89 -5.69 11.84
CA PRO A 98 -3.14 -5.92 10.63
C PRO A 98 -3.85 -5.39 9.38
N PHE A 99 -3.09 -5.26 8.29
CA PHE A 99 -3.58 -4.99 6.93
C PHE A 99 -3.18 -6.15 6.02
N ASP A 100 -4.05 -6.48 5.07
CA ASP A 100 -3.74 -7.51 4.07
C ASP A 100 -2.89 -6.93 2.93
N LEU A 101 -3.02 -5.62 2.68
CA LEU A 101 -2.22 -4.89 1.72
C LEU A 101 -1.85 -3.51 2.27
N ILE A 102 -0.55 -3.19 2.26
CA ILE A 102 -0.03 -1.85 2.53
C ILE A 102 0.61 -1.33 1.24
N TYR A 103 0.02 -0.28 0.66
CA TYR A 103 0.55 0.37 -0.54
C TYR A 103 1.33 1.63 -0.16
N ILE A 104 2.58 1.73 -0.66
CA ILE A 104 3.56 2.74 -0.28
C ILE A 104 4.06 3.45 -1.53
N ALA A 105 3.49 4.61 -1.86
CA ALA A 105 3.85 5.42 -3.03
C ALA A 105 4.24 6.85 -2.61
N PRO A 106 5.38 7.05 -1.93
CA PRO A 106 5.76 8.34 -1.40
C PRO A 106 6.17 9.32 -2.50
N PRO A 107 6.25 10.62 -2.18
CA PRO A 107 6.92 11.60 -3.02
C PRO A 107 8.35 11.16 -3.33
N GLN A 108 8.72 11.25 -4.62
CA GLN A 108 10.03 10.78 -5.12
C GLN A 108 11.21 11.53 -4.47
N TYR A 109 12.36 10.86 -4.40
CA TYR A 109 13.67 11.38 -3.96
C TYR A 109 13.70 11.93 -2.52
N LYS A 110 12.84 11.41 -1.63
CA LYS A 110 12.82 11.77 -0.20
C LYS A 110 13.14 10.61 0.73
N ASN A 111 13.52 9.47 0.17
CA ASN A 111 13.87 8.25 0.92
C ASN A 111 12.76 7.73 1.87
N LEU A 112 11.54 8.26 1.77
CA LEU A 112 10.42 7.93 2.66
C LEU A 112 9.96 6.48 2.55
N TRP A 113 10.18 5.84 1.40
CA TRP A 113 9.84 4.43 1.24
C TRP A 113 10.74 3.54 2.11
N VAL A 114 12.04 3.87 2.21
CA VAL A 114 12.99 3.14 3.08
C VAL A 114 12.60 3.30 4.55
N GLU A 115 12.25 4.53 4.96
CA GLU A 115 11.81 4.79 6.32
C GLU A 115 10.52 4.04 6.65
N ALA A 116 9.53 4.03 5.73
CA ALA A 116 8.30 3.26 5.89
C ALA A 116 8.58 1.76 6.02
N MET A 117 9.45 1.20 5.16
CA MET A 117 9.84 -0.20 5.23
C MET A 117 10.60 -0.55 6.53
N ARG A 118 11.43 0.34 7.06
CA ARG A 118 12.08 0.15 8.37
C ARG A 118 11.07 0.11 9.52
N VAL A 119 10.04 0.97 9.48
CA VAL A 119 8.97 0.91 10.48
C VAL A 119 8.19 -0.40 10.35
N LEU A 120 7.88 -0.85 9.13
CA LEU A 120 7.21 -2.15 8.93
C LEU A 120 8.09 -3.32 9.36
N ALA A 121 9.40 -3.28 9.12
CA ALA A 121 10.34 -4.29 9.58
C ALA A 121 10.39 -4.39 11.11
N ALA A 122 10.25 -3.26 11.81
CA ALA A 122 10.16 -3.22 13.27
C ALA A 122 8.76 -3.62 13.80
N ARG A 123 7.75 -3.64 12.93
CA ARG A 123 6.34 -3.93 13.24
C ARG A 123 5.70 -4.87 12.22
N PRO A 124 6.24 -6.09 12.02
CA PRO A 124 5.75 -7.03 11.02
C PRO A 124 4.29 -7.45 11.26
N GLU A 125 3.78 -7.28 12.48
CA GLU A 125 2.37 -7.52 12.83
C GLU A 125 1.38 -6.56 12.13
N LEU A 126 1.86 -5.49 11.53
CA LEU A 126 1.02 -4.61 10.69
C LEU A 126 0.57 -5.27 9.39
N LEU A 127 1.27 -6.30 8.94
CA LEU A 127 0.84 -7.15 7.84
C LEU A 127 0.20 -8.43 8.37
N SER A 128 -0.89 -8.84 7.73
CA SER A 128 -1.56 -10.11 8.03
C SER A 128 -0.56 -11.27 7.97
N PRO A 129 -0.59 -12.19 8.95
CA PRO A 129 0.30 -13.34 8.96
C PRO A 129 0.02 -14.25 7.76
N PRO A 130 0.99 -15.05 7.32
CA PRO A 130 0.75 -16.12 6.35
C PRO A 130 -0.32 -17.08 6.86
N SER A 131 -1.19 -17.59 5.97
CA SER A 131 -2.20 -18.59 6.35
C SER A 131 -1.55 -19.88 6.84
N ALA A 132 -2.19 -20.53 7.83
CA ALA A 132 -1.76 -21.81 8.34
C ALA A 132 -1.99 -22.97 7.34
N ASP A 133 -2.96 -22.83 6.44
CA ASP A 133 -3.48 -23.90 5.57
C ASP A 133 -2.78 -24.06 4.21
N GLY A 134 -1.63 -23.45 4.02
CA GLY A 134 -0.63 -24.01 3.12
C GLY A 134 -0.60 -23.61 1.63
N ASP A 135 -1.53 -22.87 1.06
CA ASP A 135 -1.36 -22.36 -0.31
C ASP A 135 -0.50 -21.09 -0.30
N GLU A 136 0.78 -21.26 -0.69
CA GLU A 136 1.90 -20.37 -0.36
C GLU A 136 1.83 -18.96 -0.98
N GLU A 137 1.07 -18.75 -2.06
CA GLU A 137 1.08 -17.47 -2.78
C GLU A 137 -0.06 -16.49 -2.45
N GLU A 138 -1.16 -16.92 -1.83
CA GLU A 138 -2.38 -16.08 -1.75
C GLU A 138 -2.72 -15.52 -0.37
N SER A 139 -2.04 -15.91 0.70
CA SER A 139 -2.57 -15.69 2.05
C SER A 139 -1.70 -14.87 3.01
N SER A 140 -0.54 -14.39 2.58
CA SER A 140 0.33 -13.52 3.39
C SER A 140 0.01 -12.04 3.16
N GLY A 141 0.11 -11.22 4.20
CA GLY A 141 0.03 -9.77 4.06
C GLY A 141 1.14 -9.24 3.15
N LEU A 142 0.76 -8.30 2.26
CA LEU A 142 1.61 -7.78 1.19
C LEU A 142 1.90 -6.28 1.39
N ALA A 143 3.16 -5.88 1.36
CA ALA A 143 3.54 -4.49 1.19
C ALA A 143 4.03 -4.26 -0.24
N ILE A 144 3.49 -3.24 -0.91
CA ILE A 144 3.88 -2.87 -2.28
C ILE A 144 4.43 -1.45 -2.26
N VAL A 145 5.69 -1.32 -2.66
CA VAL A 145 6.37 -0.04 -2.80
C VAL A 145 6.37 0.38 -4.26
N GLN A 146 5.90 1.61 -4.54
CA GLN A 146 5.97 2.21 -5.87
C GLN A 146 6.96 3.38 -5.86
N ILE A 147 8.04 3.27 -6.63
CA ILE A 147 9.12 4.26 -6.69
C ILE A 147 9.65 4.45 -8.12
N ASP A 148 10.49 5.47 -8.33
CA ASP A 148 11.36 5.52 -9.51
C ASP A 148 12.43 4.40 -9.38
N PRO A 149 12.75 3.65 -10.45
CA PRO A 149 13.78 2.61 -10.38
C PRO A 149 15.15 3.07 -9.88
N ARG A 150 15.46 4.36 -10.02
CA ARG A 150 16.71 4.96 -9.56
C ARG A 150 16.77 5.16 -8.04
N GLU A 151 15.63 5.11 -7.37
CA GLU A 151 15.54 5.20 -5.91
C GLU A 151 15.68 3.83 -5.23
N TYR A 152 15.63 2.75 -6.01
CA TYR A 152 15.69 1.41 -5.45
C TYR A 152 17.07 1.10 -4.86
N GLU A 153 17.05 0.60 -3.65
CA GLU A 153 18.17 -0.04 -2.98
C GLU A 153 17.71 -1.34 -2.32
N THR A 154 18.59 -2.32 -2.27
CA THR A 154 18.28 -3.58 -1.56
C THR A 154 18.30 -3.33 -0.05
N LEU A 155 17.15 -3.49 0.58
CA LEU A 155 17.05 -3.36 2.03
C LEU A 155 17.55 -4.62 2.73
N ARG A 156 18.31 -4.44 3.80
CA ARG A 156 18.75 -5.51 4.70
C ARG A 156 18.01 -5.41 6.03
N ASP A 157 17.98 -6.51 6.79
CA ASP A 157 17.39 -6.58 8.14
C ASP A 157 15.91 -6.14 8.16
N LEU A 158 15.10 -6.78 7.31
CA LEU A 158 13.68 -6.46 7.14
C LEU A 158 12.76 -7.07 8.23
N GLY A 159 13.30 -7.56 9.35
CA GLY A 159 12.52 -7.90 10.54
C GLY A 159 11.38 -8.91 10.33
N GLY A 160 11.57 -9.90 9.47
CA GLY A 160 10.52 -10.88 9.12
C GLY A 160 9.68 -10.48 7.91
N LEU A 161 10.16 -9.50 7.13
CA LEU A 161 9.66 -9.22 5.79
C LEU A 161 10.70 -9.67 4.76
N ARG A 162 10.25 -10.19 3.62
CA ARG A 162 11.13 -10.53 2.50
C ARG A 162 10.64 -9.88 1.22
N GLU A 163 11.57 -9.45 0.38
CA GLU A 163 11.28 -9.06 -0.99
C GLU A 163 10.99 -10.31 -1.83
N VAL A 164 9.83 -10.35 -2.50
CA VAL A 164 9.39 -11.52 -3.27
C VAL A 164 9.34 -11.26 -4.76
N ARG A 165 9.17 -10.01 -5.19
CA ARG A 165 9.00 -9.68 -6.61
C ARG A 165 9.34 -8.24 -6.89
N GLN A 166 9.84 -7.98 -8.10
CA GLN A 166 9.90 -6.65 -8.70
C GLN A 166 9.21 -6.64 -10.07
N LYS A 167 8.53 -5.55 -10.40
CA LYS A 167 7.96 -5.29 -11.72
C LYS A 167 8.24 -3.86 -12.14
N ARG A 168 8.92 -3.70 -13.28
CA ARG A 168 9.26 -2.38 -13.83
C ARG A 168 8.38 -2.01 -15.00
N TYR A 169 7.84 -0.80 -14.98
CA TYR A 169 7.00 -0.20 -16.02
C TYR A 169 7.55 1.19 -16.37
N GLY A 170 8.52 1.21 -17.28
CA GLY A 170 9.23 2.45 -17.65
C GLY A 170 9.98 3.05 -16.45
N ASN A 171 9.54 4.22 -16.00
CA ASN A 171 10.10 4.95 -14.85
C ASN A 171 9.37 4.64 -13.53
N THR A 172 8.64 3.56 -13.47
CA THR A 172 7.98 3.09 -12.25
C THR A 172 8.44 1.68 -11.94
N LEU A 173 8.88 1.47 -10.71
CA LEU A 173 9.20 0.15 -10.15
C LEU A 173 8.19 -0.15 -9.05
N LEU A 174 7.56 -1.32 -9.13
CA LEU A 174 6.79 -1.93 -8.05
C LEU A 174 7.66 -2.99 -7.39
N VAL A 175 7.87 -2.87 -6.08
CA VAL A 175 8.60 -3.85 -5.27
C VAL A 175 7.63 -4.45 -4.27
N PHE A 176 7.58 -5.77 -4.20
CA PHE A 176 6.62 -6.53 -3.40
C PHE A 176 7.36 -7.19 -2.24
N TYR A 177 6.84 -6.98 -1.04
CA TYR A 177 7.35 -7.56 0.19
C TYR A 177 6.24 -8.34 0.90
N GLU A 178 6.56 -9.52 1.40
CA GLU A 178 5.65 -10.35 2.18
C GLU A 178 6.19 -10.56 3.59
N ARG A 179 5.27 -10.86 4.52
CA ARG A 179 5.63 -11.29 5.85
C ARG A 179 6.13 -12.73 5.80
N GLU A 180 7.31 -12.99 6.35
CA GLU A 180 7.86 -14.33 6.49
C GLU A 180 7.05 -15.17 7.49
N ARG A 181 6.98 -16.48 7.25
CA ARG A 181 6.50 -17.40 8.27
C ARG A 181 7.49 -17.42 9.44
N ALA A 182 6.97 -17.32 10.65
CA ALA A 182 7.81 -17.63 11.81
C ALA A 182 8.37 -19.05 11.66
N PRO A 183 9.66 -19.27 11.97
CA PRO A 183 10.19 -20.64 11.99
C PRO A 183 9.30 -21.48 12.91
N ALA A 184 8.96 -22.69 12.45
CA ALA A 184 8.25 -23.65 13.30
C ALA A 184 9.09 -23.85 14.58
N THR A 185 8.52 -23.50 15.72
CA THR A 185 9.12 -23.85 17.01
C THR A 185 9.02 -25.37 17.16
N GLU A 186 10.16 -26.06 17.06
CA GLU A 186 10.28 -27.48 17.43
C GLU A 186 9.99 -27.70 18.93
#